data_634c54b4c1f3f71bf7d66f66a4ba1705
#
_entry.id   634c54b4c1f3f71bf7d66f66a4ba1705
#
_cell.length_a   1.000
_cell.length_b   1.000
_cell.length_c   1.000
_cell.angle_alpha   90.00
_cell.angle_beta   90.00
_cell.angle_gamma   90.00
#
_symmetry.space_group_name_H-M   'P 1'
#
loop_
_entity.id
_entity.type
_entity.pdbx_description
1 polymer ?
#
loop_
_entity_poly.entity_id
_entity_poly.type
_entity_poly.pdbx_seq_one_letter_code
_entity_poly.pdbx_strand_id
1 'polypeptide(L)'
;MELKATRAAAIGNLEKFVENNLGEYSTLRNFDFGPNKRSNTSCLSPYITHGVINEKEVIRKSLDKFSFQKNEKFIQEVLWRTYWKGWMELRSGVWDDYLIDLKRIKEEFKDNGNYLNAIKGKTKIECFNEWVNELKTFNYLHNHTRMWFASIWIFTLELPWQLGAEFFMQHLYDGDTASNTLGWRWVAGIQTQGKHYLASE
;
A
#
# COMPACT_ATOMS: atom_id res chain seq x y z
N MET A 1 -13.99 -5.32 -5.83
CA MET A 1 -13.39 -4.82 -7.11
C MET A 1 -12.79 -6.00 -7.84
N GLU A 2 -13.28 -6.35 -9.02
CA GLU A 2 -12.68 -7.40 -9.84
C GLU A 2 -11.61 -6.78 -10.74
N LEU A 3 -10.34 -7.12 -10.49
CA LEU A 3 -9.21 -6.67 -11.31
C LEU A 3 -9.00 -7.64 -12.47
N LYS A 4 -9.34 -7.22 -13.69
CA LYS A 4 -9.01 -8.01 -14.90
C LYS A 4 -7.54 -7.74 -15.25
N ALA A 5 -6.70 -8.79 -15.24
CA ALA A 5 -5.26 -8.71 -15.48
C ALA A 5 -4.94 -8.52 -16.99
N THR A 6 -5.47 -7.48 -17.60
CA THR A 6 -5.23 -7.16 -19.03
C THR A 6 -4.88 -5.70 -19.22
N ARG A 7 -4.07 -5.40 -20.24
CA ARG A 7 -3.73 -4.02 -20.61
C ARG A 7 -4.96 -3.18 -20.98
N ALA A 8 -5.91 -3.77 -21.69
CA ALA A 8 -7.15 -3.07 -22.05
C ALA A 8 -7.93 -2.63 -20.79
N ALA A 9 -8.03 -3.49 -19.76
CA ALA A 9 -8.67 -3.14 -18.51
C ALA A 9 -7.88 -2.05 -17.75
N ALA A 10 -6.55 -2.13 -17.73
CA ALA A 10 -5.70 -1.12 -17.10
C ALA A 10 -5.88 0.28 -17.73
N ILE A 11 -5.86 0.35 -19.06
CA ILE A 11 -6.07 1.60 -19.81
C ILE A 11 -7.50 2.11 -19.58
N GLY A 12 -8.52 1.27 -19.66
CA GLY A 12 -9.91 1.67 -19.41
C GLY A 12 -10.12 2.22 -17.99
N ASN A 13 -9.49 1.60 -16.97
CA ASN A 13 -9.54 2.10 -15.61
C ASN A 13 -8.82 3.46 -15.47
N LEU A 14 -7.66 3.62 -16.11
CA LEU A 14 -6.94 4.90 -16.15
C LEU A 14 -7.79 6.00 -16.79
N GLU A 15 -8.38 5.74 -17.96
CA GLU A 15 -9.22 6.70 -18.67
C GLU A 15 -10.44 7.09 -17.82
N LYS A 16 -11.15 6.11 -17.28
CA LYS A 16 -12.30 6.36 -16.40
C LYS A 16 -11.92 7.21 -15.18
N PHE A 17 -10.78 6.92 -14.55
CA PHE A 17 -10.30 7.69 -13.39
C PHE A 17 -9.96 9.12 -13.79
N VAL A 18 -9.21 9.31 -14.86
CA VAL A 18 -8.82 10.64 -15.35
C VAL A 18 -10.06 11.46 -15.73
N GLU A 19 -11.03 10.85 -16.40
CA GLU A 19 -12.25 11.57 -16.84
C GLU A 19 -13.14 11.99 -15.68
N ASN A 20 -13.34 11.15 -14.68
CA ASN A 20 -14.41 11.34 -13.71
C ASN A 20 -13.94 11.75 -12.31
N ASN A 21 -12.71 11.40 -11.91
CA ASN A 21 -12.31 11.46 -10.51
C ASN A 21 -11.00 12.20 -10.23
N LEU A 22 -10.10 12.31 -11.22
CA LEU A 22 -8.78 12.91 -11.02
C LEU A 22 -8.88 14.38 -10.56
N GLY A 23 -9.92 15.11 -11.00
CA GLY A 23 -10.12 16.51 -10.63
C GLY A 23 -10.26 16.76 -9.13
N GLU A 24 -10.78 15.78 -8.38
CA GLU A 24 -10.98 15.84 -6.92
C GLU A 24 -9.96 15.02 -6.13
N TYR A 25 -9.03 14.38 -6.82
CA TYR A 25 -8.07 13.48 -6.19
C TYR A 25 -7.29 14.12 -5.03
N SER A 26 -6.80 15.33 -5.19
CA SER A 26 -6.02 16.02 -4.16
C SER A 26 -6.78 16.21 -2.84
N THR A 27 -8.09 16.36 -2.92
CA THR A 27 -8.98 16.60 -1.78
C THR A 27 -9.46 15.27 -1.17
N LEU A 28 -9.80 14.30 -2.03
CA LEU A 28 -10.48 13.08 -1.58
C LEU A 28 -9.54 11.87 -1.39
N ARG A 29 -8.29 11.93 -1.84
CA ARG A 29 -7.36 10.80 -1.85
C ARG A 29 -7.10 10.16 -0.48
N ASN A 30 -7.34 10.88 0.60
CA ASN A 30 -7.09 10.42 1.97
C ASN A 30 -8.32 9.75 2.63
N PHE A 31 -9.47 9.76 1.97
CA PHE A 31 -10.68 9.13 2.51
C PHE A 31 -10.81 7.71 1.97
N ASP A 32 -11.04 6.75 2.86
CA ASP A 32 -11.41 5.38 2.47
C ASP A 32 -12.94 5.23 2.57
N PHE A 33 -13.59 5.11 1.42
CA PHE A 33 -15.04 4.89 1.32
C PHE A 33 -15.40 3.40 1.27
N GLY A 34 -14.43 2.52 1.54
CA GLY A 34 -14.59 1.08 1.52
C GLY A 34 -14.45 0.47 0.12
N PRO A 35 -14.38 -0.88 0.04
CA PRO A 35 -13.97 -1.60 -1.17
C PRO A 35 -14.87 -1.41 -2.38
N ASN A 36 -16.14 -1.06 -2.16
CA ASN A 36 -17.14 -0.89 -3.24
C ASN A 36 -17.28 0.55 -3.73
N LYS A 37 -16.62 1.54 -3.07
CA LYS A 37 -16.78 2.98 -3.37
C LYS A 37 -15.45 3.70 -3.58
N ARG A 38 -14.43 3.01 -4.11
CA ARG A 38 -13.06 3.56 -4.32
C ARG A 38 -12.89 4.35 -5.61
N SER A 39 -13.83 5.22 -5.93
CA SER A 39 -13.70 6.08 -7.11
C SER A 39 -12.68 7.21 -6.93
N ASN A 40 -12.39 7.60 -5.70
CA ASN A 40 -11.47 8.68 -5.34
C ASN A 40 -9.98 8.33 -5.49
N THR A 41 -9.66 7.06 -5.77
CA THR A 41 -8.30 6.59 -6.07
C THR A 41 -8.29 5.81 -7.39
N SER A 42 -7.15 5.82 -8.07
CA SER A 42 -7.04 5.19 -9.40
C SER A 42 -7.08 3.66 -9.37
N CYS A 43 -6.69 3.05 -8.25
CA CYS A 43 -6.50 1.60 -8.10
C CYS A 43 -5.61 0.96 -9.20
N LEU A 44 -4.64 1.71 -9.75
CA LEU A 44 -3.77 1.27 -10.84
C LEU A 44 -2.49 0.58 -10.36
N SER A 45 -2.21 0.63 -9.06
CA SER A 45 -0.97 0.06 -8.49
C SER A 45 -0.73 -1.41 -8.86
N PRO A 46 -1.73 -2.32 -8.90
CA PRO A 46 -1.49 -3.68 -9.37
C PRO A 46 -0.99 -3.75 -10.82
N TYR A 47 -1.58 -2.97 -11.71
CA TYR A 47 -1.17 -2.96 -13.12
C TYR A 47 0.23 -2.39 -13.32
N ILE A 48 0.61 -1.37 -12.51
CA ILE A 48 1.94 -0.77 -12.58
C ILE A 48 2.97 -1.73 -11.97
N THR A 49 2.67 -2.37 -10.83
CA THR A 49 3.57 -3.34 -10.19
C THR A 49 3.95 -4.47 -11.15
N HIS A 50 2.99 -4.97 -11.92
CA HIS A 50 3.18 -6.07 -12.85
C HIS A 50 3.58 -5.62 -14.27
N GLY A 51 3.89 -4.33 -14.49
CA GLY A 51 4.35 -3.81 -15.77
C GLY A 51 3.32 -3.84 -16.90
N VAL A 52 2.03 -3.97 -16.58
CA VAL A 52 0.93 -3.96 -17.57
C VAL A 52 0.78 -2.57 -18.19
N ILE A 53 0.94 -1.53 -17.36
CA ILE A 53 1.14 -0.12 -17.75
C ILE A 53 2.27 0.45 -16.93
N ASN A 54 2.86 1.56 -17.34
CA ASN A 54 3.95 2.19 -16.59
C ASN A 54 3.59 3.60 -16.12
N GLU A 55 4.42 4.13 -15.23
CA GLU A 55 4.23 5.44 -14.61
C GLU A 55 4.16 6.58 -15.64
N LYS A 56 4.95 6.49 -16.73
CA LYS A 56 4.96 7.52 -17.79
C LYS A 56 3.63 7.59 -18.53
N GLU A 57 3.02 6.43 -18.81
CA GLU A 57 1.69 6.35 -19.44
C GLU A 57 0.63 6.98 -18.56
N VAL A 58 0.66 6.66 -17.25
CA VAL A 58 -0.29 7.20 -16.27
C VAL A 58 -0.16 8.71 -16.14
N ILE A 59 1.07 9.22 -16.00
CA ILE A 59 1.35 10.66 -15.87
C ILE A 59 0.97 11.39 -17.16
N ARG A 60 1.35 10.89 -18.34
CA ARG A 60 1.00 11.50 -19.63
C ARG A 60 -0.52 11.64 -19.76
N LYS A 61 -1.27 10.56 -19.51
CA LYS A 61 -2.73 10.58 -19.62
C LYS A 61 -3.37 11.59 -18.65
N SER A 62 -2.82 11.75 -17.46
CA SER A 62 -3.31 12.75 -16.51
C SER A 62 -3.04 14.20 -16.97
N LEU A 63 -1.88 14.44 -17.58
CA LEU A 63 -1.49 15.74 -18.10
C LEU A 63 -2.20 16.13 -19.40
N ASP A 64 -2.69 15.18 -20.16
CA ASP A 64 -3.56 15.44 -21.33
C ASP A 64 -4.86 16.15 -20.93
N LYS A 65 -5.32 15.96 -19.68
CA LYS A 65 -6.60 16.52 -19.21
C LYS A 65 -6.43 17.73 -18.29
N PHE A 66 -5.45 17.69 -17.38
CA PHE A 66 -5.26 18.74 -16.38
C PHE A 66 -3.82 19.25 -16.37
N SER A 67 -3.64 20.52 -15.98
CA SER A 67 -2.30 21.10 -15.79
C SER A 67 -1.51 20.37 -14.71
N PHE A 68 -0.18 20.51 -14.74
CA PHE A 68 0.70 19.93 -13.72
C PHE A 68 0.30 20.35 -12.30
N GLN A 69 0.01 21.64 -12.09
CA GLN A 69 -0.35 22.17 -10.77
C GLN A 69 -1.59 21.48 -10.20
N LYS A 70 -2.58 21.17 -11.03
CA LYS A 70 -3.79 20.46 -10.59
C LYS A 70 -3.53 18.99 -10.33
N ASN A 71 -2.57 18.39 -11.05
CA ASN A 71 -2.20 16.98 -10.96
C ASN A 71 -1.05 16.69 -10.01
N GLU A 72 -0.41 17.70 -9.44
CA GLU A 72 0.84 17.57 -8.70
C GLU A 72 0.78 16.45 -7.66
N LYS A 73 -0.28 16.41 -6.86
CA LYS A 73 -0.44 15.35 -5.83
C LYS A 73 -0.56 13.95 -6.42
N PHE A 74 -1.28 13.80 -7.51
CA PHE A 74 -1.40 12.50 -8.18
C PHE A 74 -0.07 12.05 -8.78
N ILE A 75 0.64 12.95 -9.46
CA ILE A 75 1.95 12.68 -10.05
C ILE A 75 2.97 12.32 -8.96
N GLN A 76 2.97 13.04 -7.83
CA GLN A 76 3.82 12.72 -6.68
C GLN A 76 3.57 11.29 -6.18
N GLU A 77 2.31 10.89 -5.99
CA GLU A 77 1.97 9.55 -5.52
C GLU A 77 2.39 8.45 -6.52
N VAL A 78 2.26 8.71 -7.82
CA VAL A 78 2.74 7.78 -8.86
C VAL A 78 4.26 7.65 -8.80
N LEU A 79 5.00 8.75 -8.60
CA LEU A 79 6.46 8.78 -8.59
C LEU A 79 7.07 8.24 -7.28
N TRP A 80 6.31 8.19 -6.17
CA TRP A 80 6.81 7.57 -4.94
C TRP A 80 7.29 6.14 -5.15
N ARG A 81 6.62 5.36 -6.00
CA ARG A 81 7.05 4.01 -6.37
C ARG A 81 8.45 4.00 -7.00
N THR A 82 8.68 4.87 -7.98
CA THR A 82 9.99 5.01 -8.64
C THR A 82 11.07 5.43 -7.63
N TYR A 83 10.74 6.37 -6.74
CA TYR A 83 11.65 6.79 -5.68
C TYR A 83 12.01 5.63 -4.74
N TRP A 84 11.03 4.86 -4.27
CA TRP A 84 11.29 3.74 -3.37
C TRP A 84 12.13 2.64 -4.02
N LYS A 85 11.88 2.32 -5.28
CA LYS A 85 12.69 1.36 -6.04
C LYS A 85 14.15 1.81 -6.15
N GLY A 86 14.39 3.03 -6.60
CA GLY A 86 15.74 3.58 -6.69
C GLY A 86 16.44 3.69 -5.32
N TRP A 87 15.69 4.03 -4.28
CA TRP A 87 16.23 4.05 -2.91
C TRP A 87 16.67 2.67 -2.44
N MET A 88 15.86 1.63 -2.71
CA MET A 88 16.17 0.24 -2.33
C MET A 88 17.34 -0.32 -3.13
N GLU A 89 17.41 -0.05 -4.45
CA GLU A 89 18.52 -0.45 -5.32
C GLU A 89 19.87 0.07 -4.80
N LEU A 90 19.90 1.33 -4.34
CA LEU A 90 21.10 1.93 -3.75
C LEU A 90 21.42 1.41 -2.34
N ARG A 91 20.52 0.69 -1.70
CA ARG A 91 20.63 0.20 -0.31
C ARG A 91 20.07 -1.21 -0.19
N SER A 92 20.53 -2.10 -1.06
CA SER A 92 20.05 -3.51 -1.14
C SER A 92 20.19 -4.27 0.18
N GLY A 93 21.19 -3.96 1.00
CA GLY A 93 21.35 -4.55 2.33
C GLY A 93 20.13 -4.40 3.24
N VAL A 94 19.29 -3.38 3.03
CA VAL A 94 18.03 -3.24 3.79
C VAL A 94 17.05 -4.39 3.49
N TRP A 95 17.03 -4.86 2.26
CA TRP A 95 16.23 -6.01 1.88
C TRP A 95 16.80 -7.32 2.43
N ASP A 96 18.11 -7.49 2.37
CA ASP A 96 18.79 -8.68 2.90
C ASP A 96 18.59 -8.77 4.41
N ASP A 97 18.78 -7.68 5.15
CA ASP A 97 18.52 -7.59 6.60
C ASP A 97 17.07 -7.94 6.93
N TYR A 98 16.11 -7.42 6.13
CA TYR A 98 14.69 -7.75 6.30
C TYR A 98 14.43 -9.26 6.16
N LEU A 99 15.00 -9.92 5.16
CA LEU A 99 14.82 -11.36 4.94
C LEU A 99 15.44 -12.20 6.05
N ILE A 100 16.62 -11.83 6.55
CA ILE A 100 17.29 -12.49 7.66
C ILE A 100 16.43 -12.38 8.93
N ASP A 101 16.01 -11.17 9.26
CA ASP A 101 15.15 -10.91 10.42
C ASP A 101 13.80 -11.64 10.30
N LEU A 102 13.17 -11.58 9.15
CA LEU A 102 11.88 -12.23 8.91
C LEU A 102 11.95 -13.72 9.18
N LYS A 103 13.00 -14.40 8.72
CA LYS A 103 13.18 -15.84 8.95
C LYS A 103 13.25 -16.16 10.43
N ARG A 104 14.05 -15.42 11.20
CA ARG A 104 14.18 -15.58 12.65
C ARG A 104 12.87 -15.29 13.37
N ILE A 105 12.24 -14.17 13.06
CA ILE A 105 11.01 -13.71 13.72
C ILE A 105 9.81 -14.65 13.42
N LYS A 106 9.73 -15.23 12.23
CA LYS A 106 8.67 -16.21 11.90
C LYS A 106 8.75 -17.43 12.81
N GLU A 107 9.93 -17.95 13.11
CA GLU A 107 10.09 -19.07 14.06
C GLU A 107 9.72 -18.66 15.49
N GLU A 108 10.15 -17.48 15.90
CA GLU A 108 9.87 -16.95 17.23
C GLU A 108 8.37 -16.71 17.49
N PHE A 109 7.63 -16.25 16.46
CA PHE A 109 6.21 -15.88 16.57
C PHE A 109 5.23 -16.93 16.05
N LYS A 110 5.68 -18.10 15.57
CA LYS A 110 4.81 -19.10 14.95
C LYS A 110 3.62 -19.53 15.81
N ASP A 111 3.80 -19.60 17.13
CA ASP A 111 2.77 -19.97 18.11
C ASP A 111 2.27 -18.78 18.95
N ASN A 112 2.63 -17.55 18.58
CA ASN A 112 2.21 -16.36 19.30
C ASN A 112 0.73 -16.08 19.06
N GLY A 113 -0.07 -16.09 20.12
CA GLY A 113 -1.53 -15.94 20.05
C GLY A 113 -1.96 -14.59 19.46
N ASN A 114 -1.26 -13.48 19.78
CA ASN A 114 -1.59 -12.16 19.25
C ASN A 114 -1.35 -12.11 17.74
N TYR A 115 -0.22 -12.63 17.27
CA TYR A 115 0.08 -12.74 15.85
C TYR A 115 -0.96 -13.59 15.10
N LEU A 116 -1.26 -14.79 15.63
CA LEU A 116 -2.24 -15.69 15.02
C LEU A 116 -3.65 -15.08 14.97
N ASN A 117 -4.04 -14.31 15.97
CA ASN A 117 -5.30 -13.57 15.98
C ASN A 117 -5.27 -12.39 14.99
N ALA A 118 -4.16 -11.66 14.90
CA ALA A 118 -4.01 -10.55 13.98
C ALA A 118 -4.18 -11.00 12.52
N ILE A 119 -3.45 -12.02 12.08
CA ILE A 119 -3.55 -12.52 10.70
C ILE A 119 -4.90 -13.17 10.38
N LYS A 120 -5.69 -13.58 11.40
CA LYS A 120 -7.04 -14.12 11.23
C LYS A 120 -8.13 -13.05 11.30
N GLY A 121 -7.82 -11.81 11.63
CA GLY A 121 -8.81 -10.76 11.87
C GLY A 121 -9.68 -11.05 13.09
N LYS A 122 -9.08 -11.54 14.17
CA LYS A 122 -9.74 -11.91 15.43
C LYS A 122 -9.15 -11.17 16.62
N THR A 123 -8.77 -9.94 16.44
CA THR A 123 -8.31 -9.05 17.51
C THR A 123 -9.48 -8.39 18.22
N LYS A 124 -9.18 -7.61 19.26
CA LYS A 124 -10.19 -6.77 19.94
C LYS A 124 -10.51 -5.46 19.19
N ILE A 125 -9.88 -5.21 18.03
CA ILE A 125 -9.99 -3.97 17.27
C ILE A 125 -10.82 -4.28 16.02
N GLU A 126 -12.08 -3.86 16.03
CA GLU A 126 -13.05 -4.23 14.99
C GLU A 126 -12.63 -3.73 13.60
N CYS A 127 -12.27 -2.46 13.47
CA CYS A 127 -11.82 -1.89 12.19
C CYS A 127 -10.60 -2.63 11.61
N PHE A 128 -9.65 -3.04 12.45
CA PHE A 128 -8.50 -3.82 12.02
C PHE A 128 -8.94 -5.20 11.47
N ASN A 129 -9.87 -5.87 12.15
CA ASN A 129 -10.39 -7.17 11.72
C ASN A 129 -11.11 -7.05 10.36
N GLU A 130 -11.87 -5.97 10.16
CA GLU A 130 -12.53 -5.69 8.88
C GLU A 130 -11.49 -5.48 7.75
N TRP A 131 -10.42 -4.75 8.00
CA TRP A 131 -9.34 -4.54 7.02
C TRP A 131 -8.58 -5.84 6.69
N VAL A 132 -8.39 -6.73 7.68
CA VAL A 132 -7.83 -8.08 7.40
C VAL A 132 -8.74 -8.85 6.46
N ASN A 133 -10.05 -8.84 6.70
CA ASN A 133 -11.03 -9.51 5.86
C ASN A 133 -11.10 -8.88 4.47
N GLU A 134 -11.06 -7.56 4.39
CA GLU A 134 -11.02 -6.82 3.13
C GLU A 134 -9.78 -7.18 2.31
N LEU A 135 -8.60 -7.16 2.95
CA LEU A 135 -7.34 -7.53 2.31
C LEU A 135 -7.38 -8.94 1.73
N LYS A 136 -7.89 -9.91 2.49
CA LYS A 136 -8.00 -11.30 2.04
C LYS A 136 -9.05 -11.52 0.95
N THR A 137 -10.11 -10.72 0.96
CA THR A 137 -11.21 -10.86 -0.01
C THR A 137 -10.91 -10.16 -1.34
N PHE A 138 -10.32 -8.96 -1.28
CA PHE A 138 -10.13 -8.11 -2.45
C PHE A 138 -8.66 -7.96 -2.88
N ASN A 139 -7.73 -8.47 -2.08
CA ASN A 139 -6.28 -8.37 -2.30
C ASN A 139 -5.78 -6.92 -2.52
N TYR A 140 -6.48 -6.00 -1.89
CA TYR A 140 -6.21 -4.57 -1.98
C TYR A 140 -6.71 -3.84 -0.73
N LEU A 141 -5.97 -2.84 -0.29
CA LEU A 141 -6.40 -1.87 0.73
C LEU A 141 -6.13 -0.45 0.21
N HIS A 142 -6.95 0.49 0.64
CA HIS A 142 -6.69 1.91 0.44
C HIS A 142 -5.36 2.32 1.08
N ASN A 143 -4.62 3.26 0.47
CA ASN A 143 -3.29 3.65 0.96
C ASN A 143 -3.29 4.12 2.43
N HIS A 144 -4.26 4.94 2.82
CA HIS A 144 -4.39 5.38 4.22
C HIS A 144 -4.69 4.22 5.16
N THR A 145 -5.54 3.31 4.76
CA THR A 145 -5.87 2.10 5.53
C THR A 145 -4.64 1.23 5.75
N ARG A 146 -3.73 1.14 4.76
CA ARG A 146 -2.45 0.44 4.94
C ARG A 146 -1.59 1.07 6.04
N MET A 147 -1.59 2.40 6.13
CA MET A 147 -0.83 3.12 7.16
C MET A 147 -1.45 2.92 8.54
N TRP A 148 -2.77 3.00 8.68
CA TRP A 148 -3.46 2.72 9.94
C TRP A 148 -3.29 1.27 10.35
N PHE A 149 -3.42 0.33 9.42
CA PHE A 149 -3.18 -1.09 9.65
C PHE A 149 -1.78 -1.33 10.21
N ALA A 150 -0.76 -0.80 9.56
CA ALA A 150 0.63 -0.95 9.98
C ALA A 150 0.89 -0.31 11.35
N SER A 151 0.29 0.86 11.62
CA SER A 151 0.39 1.53 12.92
C SER A 151 -0.23 0.69 14.04
N ILE A 152 -1.45 0.17 13.85
CA ILE A 152 -2.11 -0.69 14.82
C ILE A 152 -1.31 -1.98 15.04
N TRP A 153 -0.83 -2.60 13.95
CA TRP A 153 0.00 -3.79 14.03
C TRP A 153 1.24 -3.60 14.90
N ILE A 154 1.96 -2.50 14.67
CA ILE A 154 3.26 -2.24 15.33
C ILE A 154 3.05 -1.74 16.76
N PHE A 155 2.20 -0.71 16.95
CA PHE A 155 2.16 0.05 18.21
C PHE A 155 1.03 -0.39 19.15
N THR A 156 -0.05 -0.96 18.64
CA THR A 156 -1.18 -1.39 19.48
C THR A 156 -1.15 -2.90 19.74
N LEU A 157 -0.85 -3.70 18.71
CA LEU A 157 -0.72 -5.15 18.86
C LEU A 157 0.70 -5.58 19.23
N GLU A 158 1.65 -4.65 19.24
CA GLU A 158 3.06 -4.86 19.58
C GLU A 158 3.70 -6.01 18.79
N LEU A 159 3.35 -6.09 17.49
CA LEU A 159 3.85 -7.14 16.61
C LEU A 159 5.02 -6.61 15.74
N PRO A 160 6.04 -7.44 15.46
CA PRO A 160 7.13 -7.07 14.58
C PRO A 160 6.62 -6.61 13.21
N TRP A 161 7.13 -5.48 12.73
CA TRP A 161 6.75 -4.91 11.44
C TRP A 161 7.05 -5.85 10.26
N GLN A 162 8.09 -6.68 10.38
CA GLN A 162 8.48 -7.65 9.36
C GLN A 162 7.37 -8.66 9.06
N LEU A 163 6.67 -9.13 10.10
CA LEU A 163 5.54 -10.05 9.93
C LEU A 163 4.35 -9.39 9.24
N GLY A 164 4.10 -8.11 9.54
CA GLY A 164 3.05 -7.34 8.88
C GLY A 164 3.39 -7.05 7.41
N ALA A 165 4.65 -6.71 7.12
CA ALA A 165 5.13 -6.53 5.76
C ALA A 165 5.01 -7.82 4.93
N GLU A 166 5.37 -8.95 5.50
CA GLU A 166 5.18 -10.28 4.88
C GLU A 166 3.71 -10.59 4.64
N PHE A 167 2.83 -10.30 5.60
CA PHE A 167 1.40 -10.49 5.45
C PHE A 167 0.82 -9.67 4.29
N PHE A 168 1.29 -8.44 4.11
CA PHE A 168 0.92 -7.61 2.96
C PHE A 168 1.46 -8.17 1.65
N MET A 169 2.70 -8.62 1.60
CA MET A 169 3.29 -9.24 0.39
C MET A 169 2.53 -10.48 -0.06
N GLN A 170 2.00 -11.27 0.87
CA GLN A 170 1.23 -12.49 0.57
C GLN A 170 -0.17 -12.20 0.02
N HIS A 171 -0.76 -11.05 0.33
CA HIS A 171 -2.16 -10.78 0.04
C HIS A 171 -2.39 -9.65 -0.96
N LEU A 172 -1.51 -8.65 -1.05
CA LEU A 172 -1.71 -7.51 -1.94
C LEU A 172 -1.38 -7.86 -3.40
N TYR A 173 -2.30 -7.59 -4.32
CA TYR A 173 -2.03 -7.66 -5.77
C TYR A 173 -0.95 -6.68 -6.23
N ASP A 174 -0.74 -5.60 -5.51
CA ASP A 174 0.30 -4.62 -5.80
C ASP A 174 1.51 -4.74 -4.85
N GLY A 175 1.69 -5.91 -4.24
CA GLY A 175 2.84 -6.20 -3.40
C GLY A 175 4.15 -5.93 -4.16
N ASP A 176 4.86 -4.88 -3.76
CA ASP A 176 6.13 -4.45 -4.35
C ASP A 176 7.20 -4.43 -3.26
N THR A 177 8.29 -5.12 -3.51
CA THR A 177 9.37 -5.32 -2.53
C THR A 177 9.83 -4.01 -1.89
N ALA A 178 10.11 -2.98 -2.70
CA ALA A 178 10.60 -1.71 -2.19
C ALA A 178 9.48 -0.91 -1.50
N SER A 179 8.36 -0.68 -2.18
CA SER A 179 7.27 0.14 -1.65
C SER A 179 6.69 -0.44 -0.37
N ASN A 180 6.50 -1.76 -0.31
CA ASN A 180 5.95 -2.42 0.87
C ASN A 180 6.93 -2.37 2.06
N THR A 181 8.16 -2.82 1.86
CA THR A 181 9.16 -2.85 2.95
C THR A 181 9.44 -1.45 3.48
N LEU A 182 9.67 -0.48 2.59
CA LEU A 182 9.99 0.89 3.00
C LEU A 182 8.78 1.63 3.58
N GLY A 183 7.57 1.31 3.12
CA GLY A 183 6.33 1.82 3.70
C GLY A 183 6.13 1.34 5.14
N TRP A 184 6.33 0.06 5.43
CA TRP A 184 6.29 -0.49 6.79
C TRP A 184 7.38 0.10 7.68
N ARG A 185 8.61 0.24 7.17
CA ARG A 185 9.72 0.89 7.88
C ARG A 185 9.41 2.36 8.19
N TRP A 186 8.73 3.06 7.28
CA TRP A 186 8.33 4.45 7.48
C TRP A 186 7.32 4.58 8.63
N VAL A 187 6.29 3.73 8.68
CA VAL A 187 5.33 3.71 9.80
C VAL A 187 6.04 3.37 11.11
N ALA A 188 6.96 2.41 11.10
CA ALA A 188 7.74 2.00 12.27
C ALA A 188 8.73 3.06 12.78
N GLY A 189 8.95 4.16 12.05
CA GLY A 189 9.87 5.24 12.45
C GLY A 189 11.35 4.97 12.18
N ILE A 190 11.67 3.92 11.42
CA ILE A 190 13.06 3.51 11.13
C ILE A 190 13.52 3.87 9.71
N GLN A 191 12.63 4.42 8.88
CA GLN A 191 12.97 4.86 7.52
C GLN A 191 13.39 6.32 7.44
N THR A 192 12.77 7.18 8.23
CA THR A 192 13.09 8.60 8.29
C THR A 192 13.31 8.97 9.75
N GLN A 193 14.51 9.44 10.07
CA GLN A 193 14.88 9.77 11.45
C GLN A 193 13.89 10.77 12.08
N GLY A 194 13.41 10.46 13.28
CA GLY A 194 12.50 11.31 14.06
C GLY A 194 11.05 11.36 13.55
N LYS A 195 10.68 10.53 12.56
CA LYS A 195 9.31 10.44 12.03
C LYS A 195 8.78 9.03 12.17
N HIS A 196 7.63 8.89 12.79
CA HIS A 196 6.81 7.68 12.83
C HIS A 196 5.36 8.06 12.58
N TYR A 197 4.53 7.11 12.20
CA TYR A 197 3.11 7.36 11.96
C TYR A 197 2.27 6.62 13.00
N LEU A 198 1.56 7.39 13.81
CA LEU A 198 0.60 6.85 14.77
C LEU A 198 -0.82 7.07 14.23
N ALA A 199 -1.61 6.00 14.19
CA ALA A 199 -3.03 6.10 13.97
C ALA A 199 -3.65 6.84 15.17
N SER A 200 -4.48 7.84 14.90
CA SER A 200 -5.31 8.52 15.90
C SER A 200 -6.77 8.13 15.69
N GLU A 201 -7.52 8.14 16.78
CA GLU A 201 -8.98 8.04 16.76
C GLU A 201 -9.62 9.20 15.98
#